data_4e3efbb0218d53bb57d10c4fbe5b63a3
#
_entry.id   4e3efbb0218d53bb57d10c4fbe5b63a3
#
_cell.length_a   1.000
_cell.length_b   1.000
_cell.length_c   1.000
_cell.angle_alpha   90.00
_cell.angle_beta   90.00
_cell.angle_gamma   90.00
#
_symmetry.space_group_name_H-M   'P 1'
#
loop_
_entity.id
_entity.type
_entity.pdbx_description
1 polymer ?
#
loop_
_entity_poly.entity_id
_entity_poly.type
_entity_poly.pdbx_seq_one_letter_code
_entity_poly.pdbx_strand_id
1 'polypeptide(L)'
;FLPRLARVLIFGLLGVGLILLGLWGINRSLLVPFLRPGKRLVDQVTEFRKRGRGPRVVVIGGGHGIATVLRGLKEYSNNLTAVVSVADDGGSSGELRRSLGIPPPGDIRNCLAALSDDEDLLTQLFQYRFGEDTGLGGHSFGNLFISALVDITGSFEEAVSESGRALSVHGRVLPSTLHNVRLVADVQIPQA
;
A
#
# COMPACT_ATOMS: atom_id res chain seq x y z
N PHE A 1 59.65 -28.24 1.94
CA PHE A 1 58.50 -29.19 2.03
C PHE A 1 57.71 -28.93 3.32
N LEU A 2 56.51 -28.38 3.20
CA LEU A 2 55.65 -28.21 4.37
C LEU A 2 55.16 -29.57 4.90
N PRO A 3 55.13 -29.77 6.22
CA PRO A 3 54.61 -30.99 6.83
C PRO A 3 53.13 -31.17 6.50
N ARG A 4 52.66 -32.43 6.42
CA ARG A 4 51.28 -32.77 6.00
C ARG A 4 50.20 -32.00 6.82
N LEU A 5 50.41 -31.84 8.11
CA LEU A 5 49.52 -31.09 9.04
C LEU A 5 49.41 -29.61 8.64
N ALA A 6 50.52 -28.95 8.27
CA ALA A 6 50.47 -27.54 7.89
C ALA A 6 49.68 -27.31 6.57
N ARG A 7 49.78 -28.23 5.61
CA ARG A 7 48.97 -28.16 4.37
C ARG A 7 47.49 -28.30 4.66
N VAL A 8 47.10 -29.27 5.51
CA VAL A 8 45.68 -29.47 5.88
C VAL A 8 45.10 -28.20 6.57
N LEU A 9 45.88 -27.63 7.49
CA LEU A 9 45.47 -26.40 8.19
C LEU A 9 45.34 -25.20 7.23
N ILE A 10 46.31 -25.02 6.31
CA ILE A 10 46.27 -23.92 5.35
C ILE A 10 45.07 -24.06 4.40
N PHE A 11 44.86 -25.25 3.81
CA PHE A 11 43.71 -25.46 2.92
C PHE A 11 42.36 -25.39 3.67
N GLY A 12 42.30 -25.87 4.92
CA GLY A 12 41.12 -25.76 5.74
C GLY A 12 40.75 -24.31 6.06
N LEU A 13 41.72 -23.48 6.48
CA LEU A 13 41.52 -22.06 6.74
C LEU A 13 41.13 -21.32 5.50
N LEU A 14 41.74 -21.62 4.35
CA LEU A 14 41.44 -21.00 3.06
C LEU A 14 40.01 -21.36 2.60
N GLY A 15 39.59 -22.60 2.77
CA GLY A 15 38.23 -23.06 2.48
C GLY A 15 37.18 -22.38 3.36
N VAL A 16 37.42 -22.29 4.66
CA VAL A 16 36.52 -21.55 5.59
C VAL A 16 36.47 -20.07 5.23
N GLY A 17 37.61 -19.44 4.90
CA GLY A 17 37.68 -18.06 4.48
C GLY A 17 36.83 -17.79 3.20
N LEU A 18 36.93 -18.66 2.19
CA LEU A 18 36.16 -18.58 0.97
C LEU A 18 34.64 -18.74 1.23
N ILE A 19 34.25 -19.65 2.10
CA ILE A 19 32.84 -19.84 2.49
C ILE A 19 32.32 -18.59 3.19
N LEU A 20 33.06 -18.02 4.12
CA LEU A 20 32.66 -16.78 4.83
C LEU A 20 32.56 -15.59 3.87
N LEU A 21 33.49 -15.44 2.92
CA LEU A 21 33.43 -14.41 1.89
C LEU A 21 32.23 -14.62 0.95
N GLY A 22 31.94 -15.86 0.58
CA GLY A 22 30.76 -16.18 -0.25
C GLY A 22 29.46 -15.85 0.49
N LEU A 23 29.31 -16.26 1.74
CA LEU A 23 28.16 -15.94 2.58
C LEU A 23 28.01 -14.42 2.79
N TRP A 24 29.12 -13.71 3.01
CA TRP A 24 29.12 -12.26 3.13
C TRP A 24 28.68 -11.58 1.83
N GLY A 25 29.19 -12.04 0.66
CA GLY A 25 28.80 -11.53 -0.64
C GLY A 25 27.33 -11.75 -0.97
N ILE A 26 26.81 -12.96 -0.71
CA ILE A 26 25.38 -13.29 -0.89
C ILE A 26 24.52 -12.41 0.03
N ASN A 27 24.88 -12.32 1.31
CA ASN A 27 24.14 -11.51 2.27
C ASN A 27 24.10 -10.05 1.86
N ARG A 28 25.21 -9.48 1.40
CA ARG A 28 25.28 -8.11 0.89
C ARG A 28 24.43 -7.92 -0.38
N SER A 29 24.52 -8.84 -1.34
CA SER A 29 23.80 -8.76 -2.61
C SER A 29 22.28 -8.86 -2.45
N LEU A 30 21.81 -9.73 -1.55
CA LEU A 30 20.39 -9.93 -1.30
C LEU A 30 19.77 -8.82 -0.42
N LEU A 31 20.55 -8.22 0.47
CA LEU A 31 20.02 -7.25 1.43
C LEU A 31 20.10 -5.80 0.96
N VAL A 32 21.10 -5.45 0.14
CA VAL A 32 21.29 -4.07 -0.37
C VAL A 32 20.06 -3.50 -1.10
N PRO A 33 19.34 -4.24 -1.96
CA PRO A 33 18.15 -3.72 -2.64
C PRO A 33 16.99 -3.38 -1.70
N PHE A 34 16.96 -3.96 -0.49
CA PHE A 34 15.90 -3.74 0.51
C PHE A 34 16.28 -2.72 1.59
N LEU A 35 17.49 -2.17 1.52
CA LEU A 35 17.97 -1.18 2.47
C LEU A 35 17.53 0.23 2.05
N ARG A 36 16.67 0.86 2.84
CA ARG A 36 16.42 2.30 2.72
C ARG A 36 17.66 3.07 3.18
N PRO A 37 18.10 4.10 2.43
CA PRO A 37 19.24 4.92 2.84
C PRO A 37 18.97 5.55 4.21
N GLY A 38 19.90 5.35 5.17
CA GLY A 38 19.87 5.99 6.48
C GLY A 38 19.32 5.17 7.65
N LYS A 39 18.71 3.99 7.45
CA LYS A 39 18.26 3.12 8.55
C LYS A 39 19.09 1.83 8.63
N ARG A 40 19.43 1.38 9.84
CA ARG A 40 20.11 0.09 10.05
C ARG A 40 19.16 -1.05 9.73
N LEU A 41 19.65 -2.08 9.07
CA LEU A 41 18.88 -3.25 8.65
C LEU A 41 18.18 -3.95 9.84
N VAL A 42 18.88 -4.03 10.96
CA VAL A 42 18.36 -4.63 12.20
C VAL A 42 17.14 -3.87 12.71
N ASP A 43 17.16 -2.54 12.62
CA ASP A 43 16.05 -1.70 13.07
C ASP A 43 14.83 -1.88 12.15
N GLN A 44 15.04 -1.94 10.84
CA GLN A 44 13.96 -2.17 9.87
C GLN A 44 13.31 -3.55 10.04
N VAL A 45 14.11 -4.61 10.19
CA VAL A 45 13.61 -5.97 10.40
C VAL A 45 12.87 -6.09 11.73
N THR A 46 13.39 -5.45 12.78
CA THR A 46 12.77 -5.47 14.11
C THR A 46 11.43 -4.72 14.09
N GLU A 47 11.38 -3.56 13.45
CA GLU A 47 10.18 -2.76 13.28
C GLU A 47 9.12 -3.50 12.47
N PHE A 48 9.50 -4.08 11.33
CA PHE A 48 8.61 -4.90 10.50
C PHE A 48 8.02 -6.09 11.27
N ARG A 49 8.86 -6.82 12.02
CA ARG A 49 8.40 -7.93 12.87
C ARG A 49 7.49 -7.48 14.00
N LYS A 50 7.77 -6.32 14.61
CA LYS A 50 6.95 -5.74 15.66
C LYS A 50 5.57 -5.35 15.14
N ARG A 51 5.50 -4.67 13.99
CA ARG A 51 4.24 -4.30 13.33
C ARG A 51 3.45 -5.54 12.87
N GLY A 52 4.13 -6.57 12.35
CA GLY A 52 3.49 -7.83 11.95
C GLY A 52 2.83 -8.61 13.10
N ARG A 53 3.30 -8.38 14.34
CA ARG A 53 2.71 -8.92 15.58
C ARG A 53 1.75 -7.92 16.27
N GLY A 54 1.52 -6.77 15.68
CA GLY A 54 0.62 -5.76 16.20
C GLY A 54 -0.84 -6.24 16.28
N PRO A 55 -1.70 -5.54 17.02
CA PRO A 55 -3.09 -5.90 17.18
C PRO A 55 -3.83 -5.92 15.83
N ARG A 56 -4.83 -6.77 15.70
CA ARG A 56 -5.75 -6.74 14.57
C ARG A 56 -6.75 -5.62 14.79
N VAL A 57 -6.77 -4.63 13.92
CA VAL A 57 -7.63 -3.46 14.02
C VAL A 57 -8.49 -3.36 12.77
N VAL A 58 -9.79 -3.19 12.95
CA VAL A 58 -10.74 -2.87 11.89
C VAL A 58 -11.15 -1.42 12.04
N VAL A 59 -10.99 -0.63 10.97
CA VAL A 59 -11.42 0.77 10.92
C VAL A 59 -12.56 0.87 9.92
N ILE A 60 -13.71 1.39 10.36
CA ILE A 60 -14.90 1.54 9.52
C ILE A 60 -15.18 3.03 9.35
N GLY A 61 -15.34 3.48 8.11
CA GLY A 61 -15.62 4.89 7.83
C GLY A 61 -15.50 5.27 6.36
N GLY A 62 -15.44 6.57 6.10
CA GLY A 62 -15.27 7.14 4.76
C GLY A 62 -14.60 8.51 4.82
N GLY A 63 -14.36 9.11 3.65
CA GLY A 63 -13.75 10.41 3.53
C GLY A 63 -12.31 10.48 4.02
N HIS A 64 -11.89 11.69 4.38
CA HIS A 64 -10.51 11.96 4.83
C HIS A 64 -10.20 11.43 6.23
N GLY A 65 -11.23 11.26 7.09
CA GLY A 65 -11.07 10.87 8.48
C GLY A 65 -10.46 9.47 8.62
N ILE A 66 -10.99 8.49 7.90
CA ILE A 66 -10.49 7.10 7.94
C ILE A 66 -9.02 7.02 7.46
N ALA A 67 -8.66 7.72 6.39
CA ALA A 67 -7.29 7.75 5.88
C ALA A 67 -6.30 8.34 6.89
N THR A 68 -6.71 9.37 7.64
CA THR A 68 -5.88 9.96 8.70
C THR A 68 -5.64 8.98 9.85
N VAL A 69 -6.68 8.27 10.29
CA VAL A 69 -6.56 7.24 11.33
C VAL A 69 -5.65 6.10 10.87
N LEU A 70 -5.81 5.64 9.63
CA LEU A 70 -4.98 4.56 9.07
C LEU A 70 -3.49 4.93 9.00
N ARG A 71 -3.15 6.18 8.63
CA ARG A 71 -1.76 6.67 8.66
C ARG A 71 -1.13 6.56 10.06
N GLY A 72 -1.88 6.90 11.09
CA GLY A 72 -1.40 6.74 12.47
C GLY A 72 -1.26 5.27 12.88
N LEU A 73 -2.24 4.44 12.57
CA LEU A 73 -2.26 3.04 12.99
C LEU A 73 -1.20 2.17 12.27
N LYS A 74 -0.82 2.48 11.02
CA LYS A 74 0.19 1.71 10.29
C LYS A 74 1.58 1.72 10.96
N GLU A 75 1.85 2.71 11.82
CA GLU A 75 3.08 2.78 12.59
C GLU A 75 3.15 1.72 13.72
N TYR A 76 1.99 1.19 14.12
CA TYR A 76 1.87 0.25 15.24
C TYR A 76 1.55 -1.18 14.81
N SER A 77 0.81 -1.35 13.69
CA SER A 77 0.37 -2.67 13.22
C SER A 77 0.26 -2.74 11.71
N ASN A 78 0.65 -3.89 11.15
CA ASN A 78 0.39 -4.26 9.75
C ASN A 78 -0.94 -5.05 9.62
N ASN A 79 -1.60 -5.40 10.75
CA ASN A 79 -2.83 -6.19 10.76
C ASN A 79 -4.07 -5.28 10.73
N LEU A 80 -4.09 -4.34 9.78
CA LEU A 80 -5.16 -3.35 9.63
C LEU A 80 -6.15 -3.78 8.56
N THR A 81 -7.43 -3.56 8.82
CA THR A 81 -8.50 -3.71 7.82
C THR A 81 -9.34 -2.44 7.81
N ALA A 82 -9.38 -1.76 6.68
CA ALA A 82 -10.24 -0.62 6.44
C ALA A 82 -11.52 -1.07 5.73
N VAL A 83 -12.68 -0.84 6.32
CA VAL A 83 -13.99 -0.99 5.68
C VAL A 83 -14.48 0.40 5.29
N VAL A 84 -14.47 0.68 3.99
CA VAL A 84 -14.60 2.04 3.46
C VAL A 84 -15.98 2.25 2.85
N SER A 85 -16.63 3.36 3.23
CA SER A 85 -17.90 3.78 2.63
C SER A 85 -17.74 4.03 1.13
N VAL A 86 -18.73 3.61 0.35
CA VAL A 86 -18.82 3.79 -1.10
C VAL A 86 -20.04 4.65 -1.48
N ALA A 87 -20.42 5.59 -0.62
CA ALA A 87 -21.57 6.46 -0.83
C ALA A 87 -21.20 7.85 -1.39
N ASP A 88 -19.91 8.10 -1.71
CA ASP A 88 -19.46 9.38 -2.28
C ASP A 88 -19.96 9.57 -3.71
N ASP A 89 -20.63 10.70 -3.96
CA ASP A 89 -21.15 11.10 -5.26
C ASP A 89 -20.44 12.35 -5.85
N GLY A 90 -19.39 12.84 -5.17
CA GLY A 90 -18.70 14.08 -5.50
C GLY A 90 -17.52 13.92 -6.47
N GLY A 91 -17.21 15.00 -7.20
CA GLY A 91 -16.01 15.15 -8.04
C GLY A 91 -15.74 13.96 -8.96
N SER A 92 -14.46 13.65 -9.13
CA SER A 92 -13.96 12.55 -9.98
C SER A 92 -14.58 11.19 -9.64
N SER A 93 -14.80 10.90 -8.35
CA SER A 93 -15.38 9.60 -7.91
C SER A 93 -16.83 9.46 -8.37
N GLY A 94 -17.63 10.51 -8.20
CA GLY A 94 -19.03 10.52 -8.62
C GLY A 94 -19.17 10.47 -10.15
N GLU A 95 -18.25 11.09 -10.88
CA GLU A 95 -18.24 11.04 -12.35
C GLU A 95 -17.96 9.63 -12.87
N LEU A 96 -16.90 8.98 -12.37
CA LEU A 96 -16.56 7.59 -12.72
C LEU A 96 -17.66 6.61 -12.32
N ARG A 97 -18.27 6.81 -11.16
CA ARG A 97 -19.44 6.04 -10.73
C ARG A 97 -20.58 6.12 -11.72
N ARG A 98 -20.91 7.33 -12.23
CA ARG A 98 -22.00 7.53 -13.18
C ARG A 98 -21.67 7.03 -14.58
N SER A 99 -20.45 7.23 -15.05
CA SER A 99 -20.04 6.87 -16.41
C SER A 99 -19.73 5.38 -16.56
N LEU A 100 -19.11 4.75 -15.56
CA LEU A 100 -18.66 3.37 -15.62
C LEU A 100 -19.52 2.39 -14.79
N GLY A 101 -20.48 2.90 -13.98
CA GLY A 101 -21.33 2.05 -13.15
C GLY A 101 -20.60 1.35 -11.99
N ILE A 102 -19.42 1.81 -11.61
CA ILE A 102 -18.59 1.24 -10.54
C ILE A 102 -18.83 1.96 -9.21
N PRO A 103 -18.52 1.32 -8.06
CA PRO A 103 -18.47 2.04 -6.80
C PRO A 103 -17.44 3.19 -6.85
N PRO A 104 -17.67 4.33 -6.13
CA PRO A 104 -16.79 5.49 -6.18
C PRO A 104 -15.41 5.14 -5.58
N PRO A 105 -14.31 5.32 -6.35
CA PRO A 105 -13.00 4.85 -5.92
C PRO A 105 -12.25 5.80 -4.98
N GLY A 106 -12.70 7.05 -4.78
CA GLY A 106 -11.94 8.11 -4.14
C GLY A 106 -11.51 7.82 -2.70
N ASP A 107 -12.45 7.38 -1.86
CA ASP A 107 -12.14 7.07 -0.46
C ASP A 107 -11.31 5.80 -0.34
N ILE A 108 -11.56 4.79 -1.18
CA ILE A 108 -10.74 3.58 -1.30
C ILE A 108 -9.30 3.97 -1.66
N ARG A 109 -9.12 4.81 -2.70
CA ARG A 109 -7.81 5.35 -3.11
C ARG A 109 -7.07 6.02 -1.96
N ASN A 110 -7.78 6.87 -1.20
CA ASN A 110 -7.18 7.56 -0.04
C ASN A 110 -6.73 6.59 1.05
N CYS A 111 -7.48 5.52 1.30
CA CYS A 111 -7.11 4.47 2.26
C CYS A 111 -5.94 3.63 1.77
N LEU A 112 -5.89 3.27 0.48
CA LEU A 112 -4.76 2.56 -0.11
C LEU A 112 -3.48 3.39 0.01
N ALA A 113 -3.53 4.68 -0.35
CA ALA A 113 -2.40 5.59 -0.19
C ALA A 113 -1.99 5.80 1.28
N ALA A 114 -2.94 5.80 2.21
CA ALA A 114 -2.65 5.91 3.64
C ALA A 114 -1.90 4.71 4.20
N LEU A 115 -2.18 3.50 3.69
CA LEU A 115 -1.56 2.25 4.11
C LEU A 115 -0.32 1.86 3.30
N SER A 116 -0.01 2.58 2.22
CA SER A 116 1.21 2.39 1.43
C SER A 116 2.43 3.06 2.08
N ASP A 117 3.63 2.78 1.57
CA ASP A 117 4.86 3.49 1.95
C ASP A 117 4.87 4.90 1.33
N ASP A 118 4.85 5.94 2.15
CA ASP A 118 4.63 7.34 1.73
C ASP A 118 5.74 7.95 0.84
N GLU A 119 6.92 7.35 0.80
CA GLU A 119 8.08 7.87 0.05
C GLU A 119 8.17 7.34 -1.38
N ASP A 120 7.29 6.44 -1.80
CA ASP A 120 7.33 5.84 -3.11
C ASP A 120 6.71 6.79 -4.16
N LEU A 121 7.40 6.96 -5.29
CA LEU A 121 6.90 7.70 -6.45
C LEU A 121 5.53 7.18 -6.91
N LEU A 122 5.30 5.86 -6.80
CA LEU A 122 4.04 5.25 -7.17
C LEU A 122 2.87 5.75 -6.29
N THR A 123 3.11 5.92 -4.97
CA THR A 123 2.12 6.50 -4.06
C THR A 123 1.82 7.97 -4.40
N GLN A 124 2.84 8.75 -4.74
CA GLN A 124 2.67 10.13 -5.19
C GLN A 124 1.88 10.19 -6.51
N LEU A 125 2.21 9.34 -7.47
CA LEU A 125 1.49 9.22 -8.73
C LEU A 125 0.03 8.84 -8.52
N PHE A 126 -0.25 7.93 -7.59
CA PHE A 126 -1.61 7.49 -7.25
C PHE A 126 -2.48 8.63 -6.70
N GLN A 127 -1.86 9.62 -6.05
CA GLN A 127 -2.51 10.83 -5.56
C GLN A 127 -2.55 11.96 -6.61
N TYR A 128 -1.80 11.83 -7.70
CA TYR A 128 -1.72 12.86 -8.73
C TYR A 128 -3.09 13.16 -9.32
N ARG A 129 -3.39 14.45 -9.49
CA ARG A 129 -4.63 14.94 -10.12
C ARG A 129 -4.31 15.68 -11.41
N PHE A 130 -4.99 15.31 -12.48
CA PHE A 130 -4.85 15.95 -13.78
C PHE A 130 -5.42 17.37 -13.75
N GLY A 131 -4.72 18.30 -14.43
CA GLY A 131 -5.17 19.68 -14.57
C GLY A 131 -6.45 19.81 -15.38
N GLU A 132 -7.24 20.85 -15.13
CA GLU A 132 -8.54 21.10 -15.76
C GLU A 132 -8.45 21.28 -17.28
N ASP A 133 -7.28 21.70 -17.79
CA ASP A 133 -7.05 21.94 -19.24
C ASP A 133 -6.83 20.64 -20.05
N THR A 134 -6.90 19.47 -19.40
CA THR A 134 -6.73 18.18 -20.05
C THR A 134 -8.06 17.46 -20.21
N GLY A 135 -8.18 16.57 -21.18
CA GLY A 135 -9.35 15.70 -21.32
C GLY A 135 -9.61 14.77 -20.11
N LEU A 136 -8.71 14.78 -19.13
CA LEU A 136 -8.79 14.06 -17.85
C LEU A 136 -8.94 15.02 -16.65
N GLY A 137 -9.28 16.29 -16.92
CA GLY A 137 -9.37 17.34 -15.89
C GLY A 137 -10.17 16.91 -14.67
N GLY A 138 -9.67 17.26 -13.49
CA GLY A 138 -10.31 16.91 -12.21
C GLY A 138 -10.19 15.44 -11.78
N HIS A 139 -9.83 14.51 -12.67
CA HIS A 139 -9.60 13.11 -12.28
C HIS A 139 -8.25 12.93 -11.59
N SER A 140 -8.20 12.00 -10.60
CA SER A 140 -6.93 11.54 -10.06
C SER A 140 -6.47 10.28 -10.78
N PHE A 141 -5.13 10.14 -10.95
CA PHE A 141 -4.56 8.93 -11.54
C PHE A 141 -5.03 7.66 -10.81
N GLY A 142 -5.02 7.64 -9.48
CA GLY A 142 -5.43 6.47 -8.71
C GLY A 142 -6.91 6.09 -8.89
N ASN A 143 -7.80 7.07 -9.11
CA ASN A 143 -9.19 6.76 -9.45
C ASN A 143 -9.30 6.09 -10.82
N LEU A 144 -8.58 6.60 -11.82
CA LEU A 144 -8.52 6.02 -13.17
C LEU A 144 -7.85 4.64 -13.14
N PHE A 145 -6.79 4.47 -12.35
CA PHE A 145 -6.08 3.21 -12.17
C PHE A 145 -7.00 2.12 -11.60
N ILE A 146 -7.74 2.42 -10.52
CA ILE A 146 -8.71 1.48 -9.95
C ILE A 146 -9.80 1.16 -10.97
N SER A 147 -10.33 2.16 -11.69
CA SER A 147 -11.35 1.96 -12.72
C SER A 147 -10.86 1.04 -13.85
N ALA A 148 -9.63 1.23 -14.32
CA ALA A 148 -9.03 0.35 -15.33
C ALA A 148 -8.85 -1.09 -14.81
N LEU A 149 -8.47 -1.26 -13.55
CA LEU A 149 -8.38 -2.58 -12.94
C LEU A 149 -9.75 -3.25 -12.79
N VAL A 150 -10.83 -2.49 -12.54
CA VAL A 150 -12.19 -3.06 -12.54
C VAL A 150 -12.53 -3.63 -13.90
N ASP A 151 -12.16 -2.94 -14.96
CA ASP A 151 -12.40 -3.39 -16.34
C ASP A 151 -11.61 -4.66 -16.66
N ILE A 152 -10.37 -4.75 -16.20
CA ILE A 152 -9.48 -5.90 -16.41
C ILE A 152 -9.92 -7.11 -15.58
N THR A 153 -10.27 -6.92 -14.30
CA THR A 153 -10.59 -8.02 -13.37
C THR A 153 -12.07 -8.41 -13.37
N GLY A 154 -12.94 -7.53 -13.85
CA GLY A 154 -14.39 -7.68 -13.78
C GLY A 154 -14.99 -7.52 -12.38
N SER A 155 -14.18 -7.12 -11.38
CA SER A 155 -14.59 -7.01 -9.98
C SER A 155 -13.97 -5.80 -9.30
N PHE A 156 -14.78 -4.97 -8.64
CA PHE A 156 -14.29 -3.82 -7.88
C PHE A 156 -13.44 -4.24 -6.68
N GLU A 157 -13.83 -5.32 -5.98
CA GLU A 157 -13.09 -5.83 -4.83
C GLU A 157 -11.71 -6.35 -5.25
N GLU A 158 -11.64 -7.07 -6.37
CA GLU A 158 -10.38 -7.58 -6.91
C GLU A 158 -9.48 -6.44 -7.40
N ALA A 159 -10.04 -5.43 -8.07
CA ALA A 159 -9.33 -4.23 -8.48
C ALA A 159 -8.72 -3.47 -7.29
N VAL A 160 -9.44 -3.36 -6.18
CA VAL A 160 -8.93 -2.75 -4.93
C VAL A 160 -7.79 -3.59 -4.35
N SER A 161 -7.93 -4.92 -4.34
CA SER A 161 -6.88 -5.83 -3.87
C SER A 161 -5.61 -5.72 -4.70
N GLU A 162 -5.72 -5.72 -6.04
CA GLU A 162 -4.59 -5.58 -6.95
C GLU A 162 -3.94 -4.19 -6.85
N SER A 163 -4.74 -3.13 -6.66
CA SER A 163 -4.23 -1.79 -6.36
C SER A 163 -3.39 -1.78 -5.07
N GLY A 164 -3.86 -2.48 -4.04
CA GLY A 164 -3.13 -2.64 -2.78
C GLY A 164 -1.80 -3.37 -2.96
N ARG A 165 -1.76 -4.40 -3.80
CA ARG A 165 -0.52 -5.12 -4.13
C ARG A 165 0.48 -4.22 -4.88
N ALA A 166 0.00 -3.48 -5.88
CA ALA A 166 0.83 -2.56 -6.65
C ALA A 166 1.47 -1.46 -5.79
N LEU A 167 0.75 -0.99 -4.76
CA LEU A 167 1.20 0.04 -3.83
C LEU A 167 1.95 -0.51 -2.61
N SER A 168 2.18 -1.82 -2.51
CA SER A 168 2.77 -2.46 -1.33
C SER A 168 2.05 -2.08 -0.02
N VAL A 169 0.72 -2.09 -0.05
CA VAL A 169 -0.13 -1.70 1.08
C VAL A 169 0.04 -2.68 2.25
N HIS A 170 0.24 -2.16 3.44
CA HIS A 170 0.28 -2.92 4.69
C HIS A 170 -1.11 -2.96 5.32
N GLY A 171 -1.83 -4.06 5.11
CA GLY A 171 -3.20 -4.22 5.58
C GLY A 171 -4.16 -4.56 4.44
N ARG A 172 -5.45 -4.36 4.68
CA ARG A 172 -6.52 -4.65 3.71
C ARG A 172 -7.47 -3.46 3.62
N VAL A 173 -7.89 -3.14 2.41
CA VAL A 173 -8.93 -2.15 2.14
C VAL A 173 -10.09 -2.85 1.47
N LEU A 174 -11.27 -2.72 2.04
CA LEU A 174 -12.50 -3.36 1.57
C LEU A 174 -13.59 -2.30 1.39
N PRO A 175 -14.38 -2.34 0.32
CA PRO A 175 -15.58 -1.54 0.21
C PRO A 175 -16.63 -2.03 1.24
N SER A 176 -17.41 -1.12 1.81
CA SER A 176 -18.48 -1.47 2.75
C SER A 176 -19.61 -2.26 2.09
N THR A 177 -19.80 -2.08 0.80
CA THR A 177 -20.72 -2.83 -0.06
C THR A 177 -20.28 -2.71 -1.52
N LEU A 178 -20.70 -3.66 -2.35
CA LEU A 178 -20.55 -3.62 -3.81
C LEU A 178 -21.79 -3.07 -4.50
N HIS A 179 -22.87 -2.84 -3.75
CA HIS A 179 -24.09 -2.28 -4.30
C HIS A 179 -23.97 -0.76 -4.55
N ASN A 180 -24.71 -0.28 -5.52
CA ASN A 180 -24.80 1.15 -5.84
C ASN A 180 -25.67 1.87 -4.79
N VAL A 181 -25.08 2.28 -3.67
CA VAL A 181 -25.76 2.98 -2.57
C VAL A 181 -25.49 4.49 -2.64
N ARG A 182 -26.48 5.29 -2.25
CA ARG A 182 -26.36 6.75 -2.14
C ARG A 182 -26.68 7.20 -0.72
N LEU A 183 -25.98 8.22 -0.27
CA LEU A 183 -26.30 8.91 0.95
C LEU A 183 -27.29 10.03 0.63
N VAL A 184 -28.45 10.01 1.26
CA VAL A 184 -29.46 11.06 1.16
C VAL A 184 -29.74 11.64 2.53
N ALA A 185 -30.09 12.92 2.62
CA ALA A 185 -30.49 13.59 3.83
C ALA A 185 -31.78 14.37 3.59
N ASP A 186 -32.76 14.19 4.46
CA ASP A 186 -33.95 15.03 4.52
C ASP A 186 -33.68 16.26 5.39
N VAL A 187 -33.73 17.44 4.80
CA VAL A 187 -33.48 18.70 5.49
C VAL A 187 -34.82 19.40 5.74
N GLN A 188 -35.19 19.55 7.00
CA GLN A 188 -36.30 20.40 7.39
C GLN A 188 -35.85 21.87 7.39
N ILE A 189 -36.29 22.64 6.44
CA ILE A 189 -36.06 24.10 6.41
C ILE A 189 -37.09 24.73 7.32
N PRO A 190 -36.70 25.45 8.42
CA PRO A 190 -37.64 26.21 9.20
C PRO A 190 -38.37 27.21 8.30
N GLN A 191 -39.70 27.17 8.29
CA GLN A 191 -40.48 28.23 7.64
C GLN A 191 -40.25 29.52 8.41
N ALA A 192 -39.82 30.58 7.69
CA ALA A 192 -39.63 31.91 8.28
C ALA A 192 -40.97 32.57 8.60
#